data_f88a3f691d652292aace246458ad299b
#
_entry.id   f88a3f691d652292aace246458ad299b
#
_cell.length_a   1.000
_cell.length_b   1.000
_cell.length_c   1.000
_cell.angle_alpha   90.00
_cell.angle_beta   90.00
_cell.angle_gamma   90.00
#
_symmetry.space_group_name_H-M   'P 1'
#
loop_
_entity.id
_entity.type
_entity.pdbx_description
1 polymer ?
#
loop_
_entity_poly.entity_id
_entity_poly.type
_entity_poly.pdbx_seq_one_letter_code
_entity_poly.pdbx_strand_id
1 'polypeptide(L)'
;ATHPADHISREAIGDAVEWFQLTLKGGNSLPPSNQIWFWKEIGTFIALIGMVLFLFLLGALLLRTKFFQSLAAAVPERKGISGIGWWVGALLIVVIPVVSYFWLQHKGNDWIKVGSLWPQSITIGLMVWAVGNGLISLVLFLLWHFILNRKSGATFAHYGLTWAGKGIDWGKIGKSLLLAI
;
A
#
# COMPACT_ATOMS: atom_id res chain seq x y z
N ALA A 1 -6.78 -14.97 -23.95
CA ALA A 1 -6.01 -14.22 -22.94
C ALA A 1 -6.21 -14.83 -21.56
N THR A 2 -5.25 -14.69 -20.67
CA THR A 2 -5.34 -15.12 -19.27
C THR A 2 -5.63 -13.90 -18.39
N HIS A 3 -6.53 -14.04 -17.41
CA HIS A 3 -6.77 -12.96 -16.46
C HIS A 3 -5.54 -12.76 -15.55
N PRO A 4 -5.01 -11.53 -15.36
CA PRO A 4 -5.55 -10.20 -15.71
C PRO A 4 -5.12 -9.65 -17.07
N ALA A 5 -4.45 -10.44 -17.90
CA ALA A 5 -3.89 -9.95 -19.19
C ALA A 5 -4.97 -9.60 -20.23
N ASP A 6 -6.21 -10.06 -20.06
CA ASP A 6 -7.36 -9.70 -20.90
C ASP A 6 -7.68 -8.20 -20.87
N HIS A 7 -7.43 -7.51 -19.74
CA HIS A 7 -7.65 -6.06 -19.62
C HIS A 7 -6.65 -5.20 -20.45
N ILE A 8 -5.55 -5.79 -20.87
CA ILE A 8 -4.49 -5.12 -21.64
C ILE A 8 -4.21 -5.84 -22.98
N SER A 9 -5.10 -6.75 -23.38
CA SER A 9 -5.01 -7.49 -24.64
C SER A 9 -5.76 -6.77 -25.75
N ARG A 10 -5.07 -6.49 -26.86
CA ARG A 10 -5.71 -5.92 -28.06
C ARG A 10 -6.76 -6.85 -28.64
N GLU A 11 -6.53 -8.15 -28.57
CA GLU A 11 -7.47 -9.17 -29.03
C GLU A 11 -8.75 -9.16 -28.20
N ALA A 12 -8.64 -9.30 -26.88
CA ALA A 12 -9.81 -9.31 -25.99
C ALA A 12 -10.62 -8.00 -26.05
N ILE A 13 -9.94 -6.86 -26.17
CA ILE A 13 -10.60 -5.56 -26.33
C ILE A 13 -11.26 -5.45 -27.70
N GLY A 14 -10.62 -6.00 -28.75
CA GLY A 14 -11.20 -6.08 -30.10
C GLY A 14 -12.48 -6.89 -30.12
N ASP A 15 -12.46 -8.07 -29.53
CA ASP A 15 -13.65 -8.95 -29.38
C ASP A 15 -14.79 -8.25 -28.63
N ALA A 16 -14.47 -7.52 -27.57
CA ALA A 16 -15.47 -6.73 -26.84
C ALA A 16 -16.07 -5.61 -27.69
N VAL A 17 -15.25 -4.88 -28.48
CA VAL A 17 -15.72 -3.84 -29.39
C VAL A 17 -16.63 -4.44 -30.48
N GLU A 18 -16.24 -5.56 -31.05
CA GLU A 18 -17.05 -6.27 -32.06
C GLU A 18 -18.39 -6.72 -31.46
N TRP A 19 -18.39 -7.32 -30.27
CA TRP A 19 -19.60 -7.74 -29.58
C TRP A 19 -20.55 -6.56 -29.33
N PHE A 20 -20.03 -5.40 -28.88
CA PHE A 20 -20.84 -4.20 -28.69
C PHE A 20 -21.42 -3.67 -30.01
N GLN A 21 -20.68 -3.72 -31.10
CA GLN A 21 -21.19 -3.31 -32.41
C GLN A 21 -22.31 -4.21 -32.93
N LEU A 22 -22.26 -5.50 -32.62
CA LEU A 22 -23.30 -6.46 -33.01
C LEU A 22 -24.56 -6.33 -32.16
N THR A 23 -24.42 -5.93 -30.89
CA THR A 23 -25.52 -5.95 -29.92
C THR A 23 -26.16 -4.59 -29.68
N LEU A 24 -25.41 -3.50 -29.81
CA LEU A 24 -25.91 -2.13 -29.58
C LEU A 24 -26.31 -1.45 -30.89
N LYS A 25 -27.42 -0.71 -30.87
CA LYS A 25 -27.91 0.09 -32.00
C LYS A 25 -27.53 1.56 -31.84
N GLY A 26 -27.26 2.24 -32.97
CA GLY A 26 -27.05 3.69 -32.97
C GLY A 26 -25.64 4.20 -32.73
N GLY A 27 -24.65 3.31 -32.60
CA GLY A 27 -23.23 3.67 -32.55
C GLY A 27 -22.60 3.86 -33.92
N ASN A 28 -21.51 4.62 -34.01
CA ASN A 28 -20.66 4.65 -35.23
C ASN A 28 -19.87 3.34 -35.29
N SER A 29 -19.86 2.69 -36.46
CA SER A 29 -19.06 1.50 -36.68
C SER A 29 -17.58 1.89 -36.75
N LEU A 30 -16.78 1.42 -35.79
CA LEU A 30 -15.32 1.56 -35.79
C LEU A 30 -14.70 0.16 -35.92
N PRO A 31 -13.62 0.02 -36.73
CA PRO A 31 -12.90 -1.25 -36.76
C PRO A 31 -12.46 -1.69 -35.34
N PRO A 32 -12.59 -2.98 -34.96
CA PRO A 32 -12.12 -3.48 -33.67
C PRO A 32 -10.64 -3.22 -33.39
N SER A 33 -9.85 -3.00 -34.46
CA SER A 33 -8.43 -2.64 -34.40
C SER A 33 -8.17 -1.17 -34.07
N ASN A 34 -9.18 -0.29 -34.15
CA ASN A 34 -9.03 1.14 -33.80
C ASN A 34 -9.08 1.36 -32.31
N GLN A 35 -8.01 1.02 -31.65
CA GLN A 35 -7.87 1.02 -30.19
C GLN A 35 -6.87 2.08 -29.76
N ILE A 36 -7.31 2.99 -28.89
CA ILE A 36 -6.49 4.08 -28.33
C ILE A 36 -6.28 3.97 -26.82
N TRP A 37 -6.77 2.90 -26.19
CA TRP A 37 -6.71 2.68 -24.76
C TRP A 37 -5.27 2.73 -24.19
N PHE A 38 -4.28 2.34 -25.00
CA PHE A 38 -2.88 2.35 -24.58
C PHE A 38 -2.40 3.74 -24.14
N TRP A 39 -2.85 4.81 -24.80
CA TRP A 39 -2.52 6.18 -24.40
C TRP A 39 -3.12 6.56 -23.05
N LYS A 40 -4.32 6.05 -22.76
CA LYS A 40 -4.94 6.21 -21.44
C LYS A 40 -4.08 5.53 -20.36
N GLU A 41 -3.59 4.32 -20.60
CA GLU A 41 -2.75 3.59 -19.64
C GLU A 41 -1.41 4.33 -19.38
N ILE A 42 -0.76 4.84 -20.45
CA ILE A 42 0.43 5.69 -20.31
C ILE A 42 0.11 6.95 -19.49
N GLY A 43 -0.98 7.63 -19.81
CA GLY A 43 -1.42 8.82 -19.07
C GLY A 43 -1.68 8.52 -17.59
N THR A 44 -2.34 7.41 -17.29
CA THR A 44 -2.60 6.94 -15.92
C THR A 44 -1.29 6.65 -15.18
N PHE A 45 -0.33 6.01 -15.83
CA PHE A 45 0.98 5.73 -15.24
C PHE A 45 1.75 7.02 -14.93
N ILE A 46 1.78 7.97 -15.86
CA ILE A 46 2.41 9.28 -15.65
C ILE A 46 1.71 10.03 -14.51
N ALA A 47 0.37 10.01 -14.48
CA ALA A 47 -0.40 10.63 -13.40
C ALA A 47 -0.11 9.99 -12.03
N LEU A 48 0.06 8.66 -11.97
CA LEU A 48 0.44 7.96 -10.75
C LEU A 48 1.82 8.42 -10.25
N ILE A 49 2.82 8.50 -11.14
CA ILE A 49 4.14 9.03 -10.79
C ILE A 49 4.02 10.48 -10.30
N GLY A 50 3.28 11.31 -11.03
CA GLY A 50 3.02 12.71 -10.65
C GLY A 50 2.38 12.84 -9.28
N MET A 51 1.39 12.00 -8.97
CA MET A 51 0.73 11.95 -7.67
C MET A 51 1.72 11.62 -6.54
N VAL A 52 2.55 10.61 -6.73
CA VAL A 52 3.55 10.22 -5.73
C VAL A 52 4.54 11.35 -5.48
N LEU A 53 5.08 11.95 -6.54
CA LEU A 53 5.98 13.09 -6.42
C LEU A 53 5.30 14.29 -5.74
N PHE A 54 4.06 14.58 -6.11
CA PHE A 54 3.27 15.65 -5.51
C PHE A 54 3.09 15.46 -4.00
N LEU A 55 2.77 14.25 -3.54
CA LEU A 55 2.61 13.94 -2.11
C LEU A 55 3.91 14.20 -1.32
N PHE A 56 5.06 13.79 -1.85
CA PHE A 56 6.35 14.06 -1.21
C PHE A 56 6.67 15.56 -1.15
N LEU A 57 6.48 16.27 -2.26
CA LEU A 57 6.74 17.71 -2.32
C LEU A 57 5.78 18.50 -1.43
N LEU A 58 4.50 18.17 -1.44
CA LEU A 58 3.49 18.78 -0.59
C LEU A 58 3.81 18.53 0.89
N GLY A 59 4.11 17.28 1.27
CA GLY A 59 4.51 16.95 2.62
C GLY A 59 5.74 17.73 3.08
N ALA A 60 6.77 17.82 2.24
CA ALA A 60 7.98 18.61 2.53
C ALA A 60 7.68 20.11 2.68
N LEU A 61 6.78 20.66 1.86
CA LEU A 61 6.35 22.04 1.95
C LEU A 61 5.57 22.30 3.24
N LEU A 62 4.61 21.43 3.56
CA LEU A 62 3.81 21.54 4.78
C LEU A 62 4.66 21.48 6.04
N LEU A 63 5.67 20.59 6.09
CA LEU A 63 6.60 20.48 7.22
C LEU A 63 7.46 21.75 7.43
N ARG A 64 7.60 22.62 6.44
CA ARG A 64 8.27 23.92 6.58
C ARG A 64 7.38 25.00 7.18
N THR A 65 6.07 24.80 7.23
CA THR A 65 5.14 25.77 7.82
C THR A 65 5.29 25.83 9.33
N LYS A 66 5.00 27.00 9.94
CA LYS A 66 5.03 27.18 11.39
C LYS A 66 4.15 26.19 12.15
N PHE A 67 3.05 25.75 11.53
CA PHE A 67 2.11 24.81 12.13
C PHE A 67 2.69 23.39 12.24
N PHE A 68 3.29 22.88 11.14
CA PHE A 68 3.78 21.50 11.06
C PHE A 68 5.25 21.33 11.40
N GLN A 69 6.04 22.40 11.47
CA GLN A 69 7.48 22.32 11.71
C GLN A 69 7.84 21.58 13.02
N SER A 70 6.92 21.55 13.99
CA SER A 70 7.10 20.80 15.25
C SER A 70 7.12 19.27 15.04
N LEU A 71 6.69 18.79 13.88
CA LEU A 71 6.78 17.38 13.50
C LEU A 71 8.13 17.02 12.88
N ALA A 72 8.85 18.02 12.33
CA ALA A 72 10.17 17.81 11.78
C ALA A 72 11.17 17.57 12.92
N ALA A 73 11.86 16.44 12.87
CA ALA A 73 12.92 16.08 13.80
C ALA A 73 14.20 15.78 13.00
N ALA A 74 15.36 15.94 13.66
CA ALA A 74 16.62 15.46 13.08
C ALA A 74 16.52 13.93 12.84
N VAL A 75 17.03 13.51 11.69
CA VAL A 75 17.09 12.08 11.40
C VAL A 75 17.98 11.41 12.42
N PRO A 76 17.50 10.43 13.19
CA PRO A 76 18.30 9.75 14.18
C PRO A 76 19.48 9.01 13.52
N GLU A 77 20.59 8.91 14.25
CA GLU A 77 21.73 8.11 13.80
C GLU A 77 21.27 6.68 13.51
N ARG A 78 21.70 6.15 12.35
CA ARG A 78 21.31 4.77 11.98
C ARG A 78 21.99 3.77 12.91
N LYS A 79 21.18 3.09 13.72
CA LYS A 79 21.60 1.95 14.55
C LYS A 79 20.73 0.75 14.21
N GLY A 80 21.35 -0.42 14.14
CA GLY A 80 20.65 -1.67 13.84
C GLY A 80 21.55 -2.66 13.11
N ILE A 81 20.97 -3.81 12.81
CA ILE A 81 21.67 -4.87 12.08
C ILE A 81 21.87 -4.46 10.62
N SER A 82 23.04 -4.79 10.12
CA SER A 82 23.46 -4.67 8.71
C SER A 82 23.84 -6.04 8.15
N GLY A 83 24.15 -6.10 6.87
CA GLY A 83 24.59 -7.33 6.21
C GLY A 83 23.47 -8.36 6.04
N ILE A 84 23.81 -9.65 6.14
CA ILE A 84 22.90 -10.77 5.87
C ILE A 84 21.64 -10.71 6.74
N GLY A 85 21.76 -10.34 8.02
CA GLY A 85 20.61 -10.22 8.92
C GLY A 85 19.56 -9.25 8.41
N TRP A 86 19.97 -8.10 7.86
CA TRP A 86 19.04 -7.14 7.26
C TRP A 86 18.32 -7.71 6.03
N TRP A 87 19.06 -8.41 5.16
CA TRP A 87 18.50 -9.04 3.96
C TRP A 87 17.48 -10.13 4.29
N VAL A 88 17.78 -10.95 5.31
CA VAL A 88 16.83 -11.98 5.79
C VAL A 88 15.53 -11.31 6.29
N GLY A 89 15.63 -10.23 7.06
CA GLY A 89 14.45 -9.47 7.50
C GLY A 89 13.65 -8.89 6.35
N ALA A 90 14.34 -8.28 5.36
CA ALA A 90 13.71 -7.74 4.17
C ALA A 90 13.01 -8.84 3.35
N LEU A 91 13.62 -10.01 3.21
CA LEU A 91 13.01 -11.16 2.53
C LEU A 91 11.75 -11.66 3.26
N LEU A 92 11.80 -11.78 4.57
CA LEU A 92 10.65 -12.22 5.37
C LEU A 92 9.45 -11.28 5.23
N ILE A 93 9.67 -9.95 5.22
CA ILE A 93 8.61 -8.95 5.03
C ILE A 93 7.95 -9.08 3.65
N VAL A 94 8.67 -9.55 2.63
CA VAL A 94 8.11 -9.77 1.29
C VAL A 94 7.42 -11.13 1.19
N VAL A 95 8.07 -12.20 1.67
CA VAL A 95 7.58 -13.58 1.49
C VAL A 95 6.33 -13.87 2.31
N ILE A 96 6.29 -13.40 3.57
CA ILE A 96 5.18 -13.73 4.48
C ILE A 96 3.82 -13.22 3.97
N PRO A 97 3.67 -11.95 3.51
CA PRO A 97 2.42 -11.49 2.92
C PRO A 97 1.96 -12.34 1.72
N VAL A 98 2.89 -12.74 0.86
CA VAL A 98 2.58 -13.54 -0.32
C VAL A 98 2.08 -14.92 0.09
N VAL A 99 2.78 -15.61 0.98
CA VAL A 99 2.44 -16.98 1.41
C VAL A 99 1.16 -17.01 2.25
N SER A 100 0.93 -16.00 3.08
CA SER A 100 -0.26 -15.91 3.93
C SER A 100 -1.52 -15.45 3.18
N TYR A 101 -1.39 -14.95 1.94
CA TYR A 101 -2.50 -14.33 1.22
C TYR A 101 -3.75 -15.22 1.14
N PHE A 102 -3.64 -16.37 0.50
CA PHE A 102 -4.78 -17.25 0.29
C PHE A 102 -5.36 -17.78 1.60
N TRP A 103 -4.48 -18.10 2.56
CA TRP A 103 -4.95 -18.63 3.84
C TRP A 103 -5.75 -17.58 4.61
N LEU A 104 -5.23 -16.36 4.77
CA LEU A 104 -5.92 -15.27 5.47
C LEU A 104 -7.18 -14.80 4.72
N GLN A 105 -7.15 -14.78 3.39
CA GLN A 105 -8.30 -14.43 2.58
C GLN A 105 -9.46 -15.41 2.78
N HIS A 106 -9.18 -16.72 2.76
CA HIS A 106 -10.19 -17.73 3.01
C HIS A 106 -10.74 -17.64 4.44
N LYS A 107 -9.86 -17.52 5.43
CA LYS A 107 -10.25 -17.33 6.82
C LYS A 107 -11.09 -16.08 7.03
N GLY A 108 -10.78 -14.99 6.33
CA GLY A 108 -11.61 -13.80 6.36
C GLY A 108 -13.06 -14.07 5.97
N ASN A 109 -13.27 -14.80 4.90
CA ASN A 109 -14.61 -15.18 4.43
C ASN A 109 -15.31 -16.21 5.32
N ASP A 110 -14.55 -17.03 6.06
CA ASP A 110 -15.10 -17.93 7.08
C ASP A 110 -15.61 -17.14 8.29
N TRP A 111 -14.85 -16.16 8.77
CA TRP A 111 -15.12 -15.39 9.99
C TRP A 111 -16.16 -14.30 9.79
N ILE A 112 -16.14 -13.62 8.64
CA ILE A 112 -17.01 -12.49 8.35
C ILE A 112 -17.88 -12.86 7.15
N LYS A 113 -19.18 -12.92 7.36
CA LYS A 113 -20.12 -13.23 6.29
C LYS A 113 -20.53 -11.97 5.52
N VAL A 114 -20.77 -12.16 4.22
CA VAL A 114 -21.31 -11.10 3.36
C VAL A 114 -22.66 -10.61 3.93
N GLY A 115 -22.83 -9.31 4.01
CA GLY A 115 -24.03 -8.66 4.55
C GLY A 115 -24.06 -7.17 4.18
N SER A 116 -24.97 -6.43 4.78
CA SER A 116 -25.15 -4.99 4.47
C SER A 116 -23.91 -4.14 4.76
N LEU A 117 -23.15 -4.46 5.83
CA LEU A 117 -21.91 -3.76 6.19
C LEU A 117 -20.71 -4.20 5.36
N TRP A 118 -20.71 -5.46 4.92
CA TRP A 118 -19.63 -6.08 4.16
C TRP A 118 -20.19 -6.77 2.92
N PRO A 119 -20.52 -6.00 1.87
CA PRO A 119 -21.29 -6.55 0.73
C PRO A 119 -20.48 -7.42 -0.23
N GLN A 120 -19.14 -7.45 -0.09
CA GLN A 120 -18.25 -8.15 -1.02
C GLN A 120 -17.27 -9.06 -0.30
N SER A 121 -17.27 -10.35 -0.66
CA SER A 121 -16.36 -11.36 -0.10
C SER A 121 -14.89 -11.05 -0.39
N ILE A 122 -14.57 -10.49 -1.56
CA ILE A 122 -13.20 -10.11 -1.90
C ILE A 122 -12.66 -9.01 -0.98
N THR A 123 -13.48 -8.02 -0.65
CA THR A 123 -13.11 -6.93 0.26
C THR A 123 -12.87 -7.46 1.68
N ILE A 124 -13.73 -8.36 2.15
CA ILE A 124 -13.57 -9.05 3.44
C ILE A 124 -12.24 -9.78 3.48
N GLY A 125 -11.96 -10.60 2.47
CA GLY A 125 -10.73 -11.39 2.40
C GLY A 125 -9.48 -10.51 2.38
N LEU A 126 -9.48 -9.44 1.58
CA LEU A 126 -8.38 -8.47 1.51
C LEU A 126 -8.17 -7.73 2.83
N MET A 127 -9.26 -7.32 3.50
CA MET A 127 -9.18 -6.65 4.80
C MET A 127 -8.55 -7.56 5.86
N VAL A 128 -9.02 -8.81 5.98
CA VAL A 128 -8.48 -9.75 6.96
C VAL A 128 -7.03 -10.08 6.66
N TRP A 129 -6.66 -10.23 5.38
CA TRP A 129 -5.27 -10.39 4.98
C TRP A 129 -4.43 -9.16 5.36
N ALA A 130 -4.87 -7.94 5.08
CA ALA A 130 -4.13 -6.72 5.39
C ALA A 130 -3.93 -6.55 6.90
N VAL A 131 -4.99 -6.72 7.70
CA VAL A 131 -4.92 -6.65 9.17
C VAL A 131 -4.02 -7.76 9.71
N GLY A 132 -4.19 -8.98 9.24
CA GLY A 132 -3.37 -10.13 9.65
C GLY A 132 -1.89 -9.92 9.37
N ASN A 133 -1.55 -9.43 8.18
CA ASN A 133 -0.15 -9.10 7.84
C ASN A 133 0.39 -7.91 8.64
N GLY A 134 -0.44 -6.93 8.95
CA GLY A 134 -0.08 -5.83 9.85
C GLY A 134 0.32 -6.34 11.23
N LEU A 135 -0.46 -7.25 11.80
CA LEU A 135 -0.18 -7.88 13.10
C LEU A 135 1.09 -8.76 13.03
N ILE A 136 1.21 -9.60 12.00
CA ILE A 136 2.41 -10.42 11.79
C ILE A 136 3.65 -9.53 11.67
N SER A 137 3.59 -8.47 10.89
CA SER A 137 4.70 -7.53 10.71
C SER A 137 5.09 -6.84 12.01
N LEU A 138 4.10 -6.47 12.83
CA LEU A 138 4.34 -5.88 14.15
C LEU A 138 5.06 -6.88 15.08
N VAL A 139 4.59 -8.12 15.13
CA VAL A 139 5.22 -9.19 15.93
C VAL A 139 6.65 -9.44 15.46
N LEU A 140 6.87 -9.57 14.14
CA LEU A 140 8.20 -9.76 13.57
C LEU A 140 9.12 -8.57 13.87
N PHE A 141 8.62 -7.34 13.77
CA PHE A 141 9.38 -6.15 14.13
C PHE A 141 9.80 -6.16 15.60
N LEU A 142 8.88 -6.50 16.52
CA LEU A 142 9.18 -6.58 17.94
C LEU A 142 10.20 -7.70 18.25
N LEU A 143 10.02 -8.90 17.66
CA LEU A 143 10.98 -9.99 17.82
C LEU A 143 12.35 -9.58 17.28
N TRP A 144 12.40 -8.99 16.10
CA TRP A 144 13.63 -8.49 15.48
C TRP A 144 14.32 -7.44 16.36
N HIS A 145 13.54 -6.50 16.91
CA HIS A 145 14.08 -5.48 17.80
C HIS A 145 14.67 -6.12 19.07
N PHE A 146 13.92 -6.94 19.79
CA PHE A 146 14.34 -7.47 21.08
C PHE A 146 15.46 -8.52 20.96
N ILE A 147 15.45 -9.35 19.91
CA ILE A 147 16.43 -10.45 19.74
C ILE A 147 17.74 -9.93 19.14
N LEU A 148 17.63 -9.05 18.15
CA LEU A 148 18.77 -8.67 17.31
C LEU A 148 19.17 -7.21 17.46
N ASN A 149 18.28 -6.27 17.15
CA ASN A 149 18.60 -4.85 17.06
C ASN A 149 18.97 -4.21 18.40
N ARG A 150 18.34 -4.62 19.49
CA ARG A 150 18.67 -4.13 20.82
C ARG A 150 20.13 -4.37 21.21
N LYS A 151 20.69 -5.49 20.75
CA LYS A 151 22.12 -5.84 20.98
C LYS A 151 23.07 -4.90 20.26
N SER A 152 22.65 -4.28 19.16
CA SER A 152 23.41 -3.26 18.42
C SER A 152 23.22 -1.84 18.94
N GLY A 153 22.56 -1.67 20.09
CA GLY A 153 22.27 -0.37 20.70
C GLY A 153 21.09 0.36 20.07
N ALA A 154 20.30 -0.29 19.21
CA ALA A 154 19.07 0.31 18.68
C ALA A 154 17.99 0.43 19.77
N THR A 155 17.31 1.56 19.79
CA THR A 155 16.17 1.85 20.65
C THR A 155 14.97 2.22 19.81
N PHE A 156 13.79 2.26 20.41
CA PHE A 156 12.57 2.69 19.70
C PHE A 156 12.67 4.13 19.14
N ALA A 157 13.53 4.96 19.71
CA ALA A 157 13.83 6.29 19.18
C ALA A 157 14.41 6.25 17.75
N HIS A 158 15.25 5.27 17.46
CA HIS A 158 15.85 5.10 16.14
C HIS A 158 14.86 4.71 15.04
N TYR A 159 13.66 4.25 15.44
CA TYR A 159 12.55 3.95 14.52
C TYR A 159 11.50 5.09 14.48
N GLY A 160 11.78 6.21 15.16
CA GLY A 160 10.81 7.29 15.29
C GLY A 160 9.65 6.99 16.27
N LEU A 161 9.73 5.89 17.01
CA LEU A 161 8.72 5.46 17.97
C LEU A 161 9.12 5.90 19.39
N THR A 162 9.15 7.20 19.65
CA THR A 162 9.44 7.73 20.99
C THR A 162 8.23 8.41 21.59
N TRP A 163 7.97 8.06 22.82
CA TRP A 163 7.22 8.90 23.74
C TRP A 163 8.24 9.90 24.31
N ALA A 164 8.17 11.15 23.89
CA ALA A 164 9.03 12.18 24.50
C ALA A 164 8.72 12.23 26.00
N GLY A 165 9.69 11.88 26.82
CA GLY A 165 9.73 11.57 28.25
C GLY A 165 8.84 12.26 29.29
N LYS A 166 7.81 13.00 28.93
CA LYS A 166 6.86 13.68 29.82
C LYS A 166 5.38 13.44 29.47
N GLY A 167 5.05 12.37 28.74
CA GLY A 167 3.68 12.05 28.36
C GLY A 167 3.40 12.13 26.86
N ILE A 168 2.16 11.85 26.49
CA ILE A 168 1.69 11.83 25.10
C ILE A 168 1.51 13.28 24.64
N ASP A 169 2.20 13.68 23.59
CA ASP A 169 1.97 14.96 22.92
C ASP A 169 0.79 14.84 21.93
N TRP A 170 -0.41 15.03 22.45
CA TRP A 170 -1.65 14.98 21.67
C TRP A 170 -1.67 16.01 20.56
N GLY A 171 -0.99 17.16 20.75
CA GLY A 171 -0.87 18.18 19.71
C GLY A 171 -0.07 17.67 18.50
N LYS A 172 1.05 16.97 18.73
CA LYS A 172 1.82 16.35 17.65
C LYS A 172 1.05 15.22 16.98
N ILE A 173 0.35 14.39 17.75
CA ILE A 173 -0.48 13.32 17.18
C ILE A 173 -1.55 13.90 16.28
N GLY A 174 -2.30 14.93 16.73
CA GLY A 174 -3.30 15.60 15.92
C GLY A 174 -2.72 16.21 14.63
N LYS A 175 -1.58 16.89 14.71
CA LYS A 175 -0.89 17.42 13.53
C LYS A 175 -0.40 16.32 12.57
N SER A 176 0.09 15.19 13.11
CA SER A 176 0.52 14.05 12.30
C SER A 176 -0.66 13.42 11.54
N LEU A 177 -1.81 13.28 12.20
CA LEU A 177 -3.04 12.81 11.56
C LEU A 177 -3.50 13.77 10.44
N LEU A 178 -3.48 15.09 10.71
CA LEU A 178 -3.83 16.09 9.70
C LEU A 178 -2.86 16.11 8.50
N LEU A 179 -1.59 15.79 8.72
CA LEU A 179 -0.61 15.70 7.64
C LEU A 179 -0.77 14.43 6.80
N ALA A 180 -1.33 13.37 7.39
CA ALA A 180 -1.51 12.06 6.74
C ALA A 180 -2.81 11.95 5.90
N ILE A 181 -3.77 12.85 6.08
CA ILE A 181 -5.03 12.92 5.34
C ILE A 181 -4.86 13.79 4.10
#